data_596a07be84f022e6c2e3e9b0a9aa3d03
#
_entry.id   596a07be84f022e6c2e3e9b0a9aa3d03
#
_cell.length_a   1.000
_cell.length_b   1.000
_cell.length_c   1.000
_cell.angle_alpha   90.00
_cell.angle_beta   90.00
_cell.angle_gamma   90.00
#
_symmetry.space_group_name_H-M   'P 1'
#
loop_
_entity.id
_entity.type
_entity.pdbx_description
1 polymer ?
#
loop_
_entity_poly.entity_id
_entity_poly.type
_entity_poly.pdbx_seq_one_letter_code
_entity_poly.pdbx_strand_id
1 'polypeptide(L)'
;MSKFQVGIILMAIVLLTVAVLIITGILPGLRGDENAGGNIVMWGFEDENVFNNPFHEFGQSRPNVIIRYQKKNRVDFEGEFLNAIARGESPDIIVFPSNLLSKHKDKLSFAPSSQITEREITQQFVESANSFLGQQNDILGIPLYGDSLVLYFNKDIFTKNLVTMPPKTWNEFLNLAQKMTSKDSSGNILVSGAALGRASNINNATGILTALFLQAGEKIVNEKGATVLGDLPQDSNAQVRPAEEALRFFADFANPTKTAQSWSAALPEARDTFTGGKLAMYLGFSGEYDLIRSKNPHLNFGVSALPQLSKEARPITSGQLFALSVPMASKNQNLAWSLAKFLTASKISALFAASKNNVSPRRDVLPSYSGDSVKSVFAESILALKIWNDPDPVRSEGILRTMIEDLALGKSTMRDAIDKAKAKFNQR
;
A
#
# COMPACT_ATOMS: atom_id res chain seq x y z
N MET A 1 65.82 4.60 -25.60
CA MET A 1 64.81 4.71 -24.57
C MET A 1 65.44 4.59 -23.21
N SER A 2 65.16 5.48 -22.29
CA SER A 2 65.66 5.36 -20.91
C SER A 2 65.04 4.15 -20.21
N LYS A 3 65.73 3.55 -19.24
CA LYS A 3 65.19 2.43 -18.44
C LYS A 3 63.85 2.77 -17.80
N PHE A 4 63.60 4.05 -17.52
CA PHE A 4 62.37 4.59 -16.98
C PHE A 4 61.21 4.55 -18.02
N GLN A 5 61.46 4.90 -19.30
CA GLN A 5 60.48 4.82 -20.37
C GLN A 5 60.06 3.36 -20.69
N VAL A 6 61.04 2.42 -20.62
CA VAL A 6 60.73 0.98 -20.77
C VAL A 6 59.86 0.47 -19.63
N GLY A 7 60.05 0.94 -18.38
CA GLY A 7 59.25 0.59 -17.23
C GLY A 7 57.77 1.07 -17.37
N ILE A 8 57.57 2.31 -17.87
CA ILE A 8 56.23 2.86 -18.12
C ILE A 8 55.50 2.07 -19.20
N ILE A 9 56.18 1.70 -20.28
CA ILE A 9 55.55 0.93 -21.39
C ILE A 9 55.17 -0.47 -20.89
N LEU A 10 56.01 -1.14 -20.14
CA LEU A 10 55.71 -2.45 -19.53
C LEU A 10 54.53 -2.37 -18.60
N MET A 11 54.42 -1.34 -17.74
CA MET A 11 53.30 -1.11 -16.83
C MET A 11 52.01 -0.84 -17.61
N ALA A 12 52.03 -0.05 -18.67
CA ALA A 12 50.91 0.20 -19.53
C ALA A 12 50.40 -1.07 -20.25
N ILE A 13 51.30 -1.93 -20.72
CA ILE A 13 50.97 -3.22 -21.34
C ILE A 13 50.33 -4.15 -20.32
N VAL A 14 50.85 -4.23 -19.06
CA VAL A 14 50.24 -5.02 -17.99
C VAL A 14 48.85 -4.53 -17.62
N LEU A 15 48.65 -3.20 -17.51
CA LEU A 15 47.32 -2.62 -17.25
C LEU A 15 46.35 -2.90 -18.40
N LEU A 16 46.83 -2.83 -19.62
CA LEU A 16 45.99 -3.09 -20.80
C LEU A 16 45.61 -4.58 -20.94
N THR A 17 46.56 -5.50 -20.60
CA THR A 17 46.29 -6.95 -20.57
C THR A 17 45.31 -7.29 -19.42
N VAL A 18 45.46 -6.69 -18.24
CA VAL A 18 44.52 -6.87 -17.14
C VAL A 18 43.14 -6.33 -17.52
N ALA A 19 43.06 -5.15 -18.15
CA ALA A 19 41.79 -4.59 -18.63
C ALA A 19 41.11 -5.49 -19.68
N VAL A 20 41.87 -6.05 -20.63
CA VAL A 20 41.36 -7.00 -21.63
C VAL A 20 40.91 -8.30 -20.99
N LEU A 21 41.64 -8.84 -20.00
CA LEU A 21 41.23 -10.05 -19.25
C LEU A 21 39.99 -9.84 -18.39
N ILE A 22 39.75 -8.61 -17.88
CA ILE A 22 38.53 -8.21 -17.20
C ILE A 22 37.35 -8.08 -18.19
N ILE A 23 37.58 -7.46 -19.35
CA ILE A 23 36.56 -7.27 -20.40
C ILE A 23 36.16 -8.61 -21.04
N THR A 24 37.11 -9.53 -21.21
CA THR A 24 36.85 -10.87 -21.76
C THR A 24 36.30 -11.86 -20.74
N GLY A 25 36.19 -11.46 -19.45
CA GLY A 25 35.63 -12.31 -18.39
C GLY A 25 36.55 -13.41 -17.88
N ILE A 26 37.85 -13.40 -18.26
CA ILE A 26 38.85 -14.39 -17.80
C ILE A 26 39.31 -14.08 -16.34
N LEU A 27 39.30 -12.80 -15.97
CA LEU A 27 39.50 -12.37 -14.60
C LEU A 27 38.20 -11.87 -13.97
N PRO A 28 37.81 -12.34 -12.77
CA PRO A 28 36.66 -11.84 -12.05
C PRO A 28 36.94 -10.39 -11.63
N GLY A 29 36.28 -9.45 -12.29
CA GLY A 29 36.40 -8.07 -11.91
C GLY A 29 35.40 -7.17 -12.65
N LEU A 30 34.45 -6.58 -11.96
CA LEU A 30 33.46 -5.58 -12.39
C LEU A 30 32.16 -6.08 -13.07
N ARG A 31 32.08 -7.24 -13.65
CA ARG A 31 30.77 -7.87 -13.87
C ARG A 31 30.46 -8.69 -12.62
N GLY A 32 29.45 -8.28 -11.87
CA GLY A 32 28.88 -9.14 -10.84
C GLY A 32 28.63 -10.51 -11.50
N ASP A 33 29.09 -11.55 -10.84
CA ASP A 33 29.06 -12.93 -11.33
C ASP A 33 27.64 -13.32 -11.76
N GLU A 34 27.32 -13.21 -13.08
CA GLU A 34 26.02 -13.65 -13.61
C GLU A 34 25.80 -15.16 -13.36
N ASN A 35 26.86 -15.90 -13.03
CA ASN A 35 26.87 -17.32 -12.70
C ASN A 35 27.04 -17.61 -11.21
N ALA A 36 27.01 -16.61 -10.33
CA ALA A 36 27.04 -16.85 -8.89
C ALA A 36 25.82 -17.68 -8.49
N GLY A 37 26.05 -18.92 -8.13
CA GLY A 37 25.05 -19.79 -7.51
C GLY A 37 24.77 -19.31 -6.08
N GLY A 38 23.61 -19.64 -5.55
CA GLY A 38 23.27 -19.31 -4.17
C GLY A 38 21.89 -19.76 -3.76
N ASN A 39 21.70 -19.87 -2.44
CA ASN A 39 20.40 -20.09 -1.86
C ASN A 39 19.78 -18.75 -1.48
N ILE A 40 18.63 -18.42 -2.02
CA ILE A 40 17.85 -17.22 -1.68
C ILE A 40 16.64 -17.64 -0.86
N VAL A 41 16.47 -17.05 0.30
CA VAL A 41 15.25 -17.15 1.12
C VAL A 41 14.41 -15.91 0.90
N MET A 42 13.22 -16.09 0.33
CA MET A 42 12.25 -15.00 0.10
C MET A 42 11.06 -15.15 1.05
N TRP A 43 10.71 -14.07 1.75
CA TRP A 43 9.48 -13.98 2.53
C TRP A 43 8.44 -13.11 1.80
N GLY A 44 7.20 -13.56 1.77
CA GLY A 44 6.09 -12.82 1.20
C GLY A 44 4.75 -13.19 1.81
N PHE A 45 3.69 -12.55 1.35
CA PHE A 45 2.34 -12.72 1.90
C PHE A 45 1.42 -13.56 1.02
N GLU A 46 1.79 -13.73 -0.24
CA GLU A 46 1.01 -14.47 -1.23
C GLU A 46 1.31 -15.96 -1.16
N ASP A 47 0.43 -16.79 -1.75
CA ASP A 47 0.70 -18.21 -1.88
C ASP A 47 1.90 -18.46 -2.82
N GLU A 48 2.71 -19.46 -2.52
CA GLU A 48 3.92 -19.78 -3.27
C GLU A 48 3.65 -20.02 -4.77
N ASN A 49 2.50 -20.60 -5.10
CA ASN A 49 2.11 -20.91 -6.48
C ASN A 49 2.11 -19.68 -7.40
N VAL A 50 1.94 -18.48 -6.85
CA VAL A 50 2.00 -17.21 -7.61
C VAL A 50 3.40 -16.95 -8.16
N PHE A 51 4.42 -17.47 -7.49
CA PHE A 51 5.83 -17.28 -7.84
C PHE A 51 6.45 -18.45 -8.61
N ASN A 52 5.76 -19.61 -8.73
CA ASN A 52 6.32 -20.80 -9.36
C ASN A 52 6.86 -20.55 -10.77
N ASN A 53 6.07 -19.94 -11.66
CA ASN A 53 6.51 -19.63 -13.02
C ASN A 53 7.63 -18.58 -13.05
N PRO A 54 7.53 -17.44 -12.32
CA PRO A 54 8.62 -16.49 -12.20
C PRO A 54 9.93 -17.09 -11.67
N PHE A 55 9.88 -17.93 -10.65
CA PHE A 55 11.09 -18.57 -10.11
C PHE A 55 11.71 -19.57 -11.09
N HIS A 56 10.87 -20.36 -11.77
CA HIS A 56 11.35 -21.24 -12.82
C HIS A 56 12.01 -20.47 -13.97
N GLU A 57 11.42 -19.37 -14.46
CA GLU A 57 11.98 -18.53 -15.52
C GLU A 57 13.33 -17.89 -15.09
N PHE A 58 13.42 -17.43 -13.83
CA PHE A 58 14.68 -16.92 -13.27
C PHE A 58 15.75 -18.01 -13.19
N GLY A 59 15.37 -19.23 -12.74
CA GLY A 59 16.26 -20.39 -12.64
C GLY A 59 16.80 -20.88 -13.98
N GLN A 60 16.04 -20.72 -15.07
CA GLN A 60 16.54 -21.07 -16.43
C GLN A 60 17.77 -20.24 -16.83
N SER A 61 17.81 -18.97 -16.45
CA SER A 61 18.96 -18.08 -16.69
C SER A 61 20.07 -18.24 -15.64
N ARG A 62 19.77 -18.87 -14.51
CA ARG A 62 20.66 -19.03 -13.36
C ARG A 62 20.50 -20.39 -12.68
N PRO A 63 20.95 -21.49 -13.32
CA PRO A 63 20.68 -22.86 -12.90
C PRO A 63 21.27 -23.23 -11.52
N ASN A 64 22.25 -22.47 -11.03
CA ASN A 64 22.89 -22.67 -9.74
C ASN A 64 22.21 -21.89 -8.59
N VAL A 65 21.05 -21.25 -8.84
CA VAL A 65 20.32 -20.48 -7.82
C VAL A 65 19.11 -21.32 -7.36
N ILE A 66 19.00 -21.50 -6.05
CA ILE A 66 17.86 -22.14 -5.40
C ILE A 66 17.08 -21.07 -4.64
N ILE A 67 15.79 -20.90 -4.97
CA ILE A 67 14.91 -19.95 -4.28
C ILE A 67 13.99 -20.75 -3.35
N ARG A 68 13.96 -20.37 -2.08
CA ARG A 68 13.05 -20.91 -1.06
C ARG A 68 12.08 -19.82 -0.64
N TYR A 69 10.82 -19.99 -0.97
CA TYR A 69 9.75 -19.08 -0.58
C TYR A 69 9.15 -19.48 0.78
N GLN A 70 8.85 -18.51 1.60
CA GLN A 70 8.13 -18.68 2.87
C GLN A 70 6.99 -17.67 2.94
N LYS A 71 5.76 -18.19 2.91
CA LYS A 71 4.58 -17.36 3.16
C LYS A 71 4.55 -16.91 4.63
N LYS A 72 4.31 -15.62 4.85
CA LYS A 72 4.19 -15.00 6.16
C LYS A 72 2.79 -14.44 6.37
N ASN A 73 2.38 -14.37 7.64
CA ASN A 73 1.18 -13.65 8.02
C ASN A 73 1.51 -12.15 8.13
N ARG A 74 0.67 -11.29 7.54
CA ARG A 74 0.88 -9.83 7.59
C ARG A 74 0.89 -9.27 9.01
N VAL A 75 0.08 -9.85 9.92
CA VAL A 75 -0.03 -9.37 11.31
C VAL A 75 1.26 -9.66 12.09
N ASP A 76 1.87 -10.83 11.88
CA ASP A 76 3.03 -11.30 12.64
C ASP A 76 4.36 -10.91 11.98
N PHE A 77 4.32 -10.44 10.73
CA PHE A 77 5.49 -10.20 9.88
C PHE A 77 6.56 -9.33 10.54
N GLU A 78 6.17 -8.19 11.12
CA GLU A 78 7.11 -7.26 11.75
C GLU A 78 7.91 -7.93 12.86
N GLY A 79 7.22 -8.63 13.76
CA GLY A 79 7.85 -9.34 14.86
C GLY A 79 8.74 -10.51 14.39
N GLU A 80 8.27 -11.29 13.41
CA GLU A 80 9.05 -12.39 12.83
C GLU A 80 10.31 -11.88 12.13
N PHE A 81 10.21 -10.78 11.38
CA PHE A 81 11.33 -10.17 10.67
C PHE A 81 12.42 -9.68 11.63
N LEU A 82 12.04 -8.93 12.66
CA LEU A 82 12.98 -8.44 13.67
C LEU A 82 13.66 -9.59 14.45
N ASN A 83 12.89 -10.61 14.80
CA ASN A 83 13.41 -11.80 15.49
C ASN A 83 14.39 -12.58 14.60
N ALA A 84 14.10 -12.71 13.31
CA ALA A 84 15.01 -13.40 12.37
C ALA A 84 16.33 -12.65 12.21
N ILE A 85 16.30 -11.31 12.11
CA ILE A 85 17.51 -10.49 12.09
C ILE A 85 18.33 -10.70 13.39
N ALA A 86 17.66 -10.63 14.55
CA ALA A 86 18.32 -10.77 15.85
C ALA A 86 19.00 -12.14 16.02
N ARG A 87 18.44 -13.21 15.43
CA ARG A 87 19.03 -14.56 15.45
C ARG A 87 20.09 -14.80 14.36
N GLY A 88 20.32 -13.83 13.46
CA GLY A 88 21.21 -14.04 12.30
C GLY A 88 20.63 -14.96 11.21
N GLU A 89 19.31 -15.17 11.21
CA GLU A 89 18.53 -16.02 10.28
C GLU A 89 17.71 -15.15 9.29
N SER A 90 18.22 -13.96 8.99
CA SER A 90 17.52 -13.01 8.10
C SER A 90 17.22 -13.65 6.74
N PRO A 91 16.00 -13.45 6.17
CA PRO A 91 15.77 -13.75 4.77
C PRO A 91 16.65 -12.88 3.87
N ASP A 92 16.79 -13.28 2.59
CA ASP A 92 17.56 -12.53 1.62
C ASP A 92 16.72 -11.47 0.91
N ILE A 93 15.42 -11.73 0.77
CA ILE A 93 14.47 -10.83 0.12
C ILE A 93 13.13 -10.91 0.84
N ILE A 94 12.47 -9.78 0.98
CA ILE A 94 11.16 -9.69 1.63
C ILE A 94 10.18 -8.86 0.81
N VAL A 95 8.92 -9.25 0.83
CA VAL A 95 7.82 -8.38 0.42
C VAL A 95 7.56 -7.41 1.57
N PHE A 96 8.02 -6.17 1.42
CA PHE A 96 8.01 -5.18 2.49
C PHE A 96 6.88 -4.15 2.28
N PRO A 97 5.98 -3.94 3.26
CA PRO A 97 4.90 -2.98 3.14
C PRO A 97 5.40 -1.55 3.39
N SER A 98 4.91 -0.59 2.59
CA SER A 98 5.32 0.81 2.64
C SER A 98 5.06 1.50 3.97
N ASN A 99 4.05 1.08 4.73
CA ASN A 99 3.73 1.65 6.03
C ASN A 99 4.80 1.34 7.12
N LEU A 100 5.62 0.30 6.94
CA LEU A 100 6.72 -0.03 7.85
C LEU A 100 8.04 0.68 7.52
N LEU A 101 8.12 1.41 6.40
CA LEU A 101 9.37 2.05 5.96
C LEU A 101 9.90 3.06 6.98
N SER A 102 9.06 3.97 7.49
CA SER A 102 9.50 4.97 8.46
C SER A 102 10.13 4.36 9.71
N LYS A 103 9.64 3.18 10.11
CA LYS A 103 10.06 2.48 11.33
C LYS A 103 11.31 1.61 11.13
N HIS A 104 11.47 1.02 9.95
CA HIS A 104 12.48 -0.04 9.74
C HIS A 104 13.36 0.15 8.50
N LYS A 105 13.39 1.34 7.88
CA LYS A 105 14.26 1.61 6.73
C LYS A 105 15.75 1.35 7.01
N ASP A 106 16.18 1.49 8.25
CA ASP A 106 17.54 1.20 8.72
C ASP A 106 17.90 -0.29 8.72
N LYS A 107 16.93 -1.17 8.53
CA LYS A 107 17.13 -2.62 8.41
C LYS A 107 17.25 -3.08 6.96
N LEU A 108 17.03 -2.17 5.98
CA LEU A 108 17.02 -2.46 4.56
C LEU A 108 18.31 -1.99 3.91
N SER A 109 18.84 -2.79 2.99
CA SER A 109 19.96 -2.40 2.14
C SER A 109 19.47 -1.56 0.96
N PHE A 110 20.34 -0.74 0.41
CA PHE A 110 20.05 0.00 -0.81
C PHE A 110 20.30 -0.85 -2.05
N ALA A 111 19.44 -0.70 -3.06
CA ALA A 111 19.67 -1.35 -4.34
C ALA A 111 20.90 -0.76 -5.03
N PRO A 112 21.81 -1.61 -5.56
CA PRO A 112 22.90 -1.12 -6.38
C PRO A 112 22.41 -0.36 -7.61
N SER A 113 23.02 0.78 -7.95
CA SER A 113 22.66 1.58 -9.14
C SER A 113 22.84 0.82 -10.47
N SER A 114 23.67 -0.23 -10.47
CA SER A 114 23.79 -1.18 -11.59
C SER A 114 22.54 -2.07 -11.76
N GLN A 115 21.74 -2.26 -10.72
CA GLN A 115 20.51 -3.04 -10.78
C GLN A 115 19.31 -2.16 -11.15
N ILE A 116 19.11 -1.05 -10.43
CA ILE A 116 18.00 -0.13 -10.67
C ILE A 116 18.38 1.29 -10.24
N THR A 117 17.84 2.28 -10.95
CA THR A 117 18.07 3.70 -10.70
C THR A 117 16.81 4.39 -10.20
N GLU A 118 16.96 5.52 -9.50
CA GLU A 118 15.84 6.40 -9.11
C GLU A 118 14.97 6.76 -10.32
N ARG A 119 15.61 7.08 -11.46
CA ARG A 119 14.91 7.40 -12.69
C ARG A 119 13.99 6.26 -13.15
N GLU A 120 14.42 5.01 -13.02
CA GLU A 120 13.57 3.85 -13.35
C GLU A 120 12.38 3.75 -12.42
N ILE A 121 12.55 3.98 -11.10
CA ILE A 121 11.44 3.99 -10.14
C ILE A 121 10.45 5.10 -10.49
N THR A 122 10.90 6.33 -10.66
CA THR A 122 10.02 7.49 -10.88
C THR A 122 9.30 7.47 -12.23
N GLN A 123 9.92 6.92 -13.26
CA GLN A 123 9.33 6.83 -14.61
C GLN A 123 8.46 5.60 -14.84
N GLN A 124 8.86 4.44 -14.30
CA GLN A 124 8.17 3.18 -14.59
C GLN A 124 7.04 2.87 -13.61
N PHE A 125 7.07 3.44 -12.40
CA PHE A 125 6.09 3.14 -11.36
C PHE A 125 5.18 4.34 -11.05
N VAL A 126 4.08 4.09 -10.35
CA VAL A 126 3.16 5.13 -9.86
C VAL A 126 3.85 6.06 -8.85
N GLU A 127 3.34 7.27 -8.66
CA GLU A 127 3.95 8.30 -7.81
C GLU A 127 4.21 7.82 -6.36
N SER A 128 3.29 7.02 -5.82
CA SER A 128 3.43 6.45 -4.47
C SER A 128 4.65 5.53 -4.30
N ALA A 129 5.26 5.04 -5.39
CA ALA A 129 6.51 4.29 -5.36
C ALA A 129 7.69 5.09 -4.80
N ASN A 130 7.62 6.43 -4.88
CA ASN A 130 8.63 7.33 -4.32
C ASN A 130 8.76 7.19 -2.79
N SER A 131 7.78 6.57 -2.10
CA SER A 131 7.91 6.23 -0.68
C SER A 131 9.08 5.29 -0.39
N PHE A 132 9.52 4.49 -1.37
CA PHE A 132 10.67 3.59 -1.27
C PHE A 132 12.01 4.24 -1.64
N LEU A 133 12.04 5.55 -1.90
CA LEU A 133 13.26 6.32 -2.09
C LEU A 133 13.74 6.88 -0.74
N GLY A 134 15.03 6.70 -0.45
CA GLY A 134 15.70 7.28 0.71
C GLY A 134 16.07 8.74 0.51
N GLN A 135 16.80 9.33 1.47
CA GLN A 135 17.14 10.75 1.47
C GLN A 135 18.08 11.18 0.32
N GLN A 136 18.93 10.27 -0.15
CA GLN A 136 19.86 10.49 -1.27
C GLN A 136 19.37 9.81 -2.55
N ASN A 137 18.04 9.59 -2.64
CA ASN A 137 17.40 8.83 -3.70
C ASN A 137 17.84 7.35 -3.76
N ASP A 138 18.38 6.87 -2.64
CA ASP A 138 18.69 5.45 -2.45
C ASP A 138 17.41 4.61 -2.52
N ILE A 139 17.44 3.48 -3.20
CA ILE A 139 16.27 2.64 -3.42
C ILE A 139 16.22 1.56 -2.34
N LEU A 140 15.17 1.60 -1.50
CA LEU A 140 14.92 0.66 -0.41
C LEU A 140 14.05 -0.53 -0.82
N GLY A 141 13.38 -0.45 -1.96
CA GLY A 141 12.52 -1.52 -2.46
C GLY A 141 12.01 -1.23 -3.87
N ILE A 142 11.73 -2.28 -4.64
CA ILE A 142 11.12 -2.19 -5.97
C ILE A 142 9.66 -2.62 -5.84
N PRO A 143 8.68 -1.74 -6.14
CA PRO A 143 7.27 -2.05 -5.94
C PRO A 143 6.80 -3.26 -6.74
N LEU A 144 6.11 -4.20 -6.08
CA LEU A 144 5.60 -5.44 -6.66
C LEU A 144 4.09 -5.35 -6.93
N TYR A 145 3.31 -4.97 -5.92
CA TYR A 145 1.87 -4.74 -6.03
C TYR A 145 1.40 -3.68 -5.04
N GLY A 146 0.17 -3.21 -5.22
CA GLY A 146 -0.45 -2.25 -4.32
C GLY A 146 -1.82 -2.69 -3.84
N ASP A 147 -2.23 -2.13 -2.70
CA ASP A 147 -3.52 -2.34 -2.07
C ASP A 147 -4.11 -0.98 -1.72
N SER A 148 -5.14 -0.57 -2.43
CA SER A 148 -5.77 0.76 -2.31
C SER A 148 -7.22 0.66 -1.87
N LEU A 149 -7.68 1.66 -1.11
CA LEU A 149 -9.07 1.75 -0.67
C LEU A 149 -9.96 2.05 -1.88
N VAL A 150 -11.04 1.28 -2.01
CA VAL A 150 -12.06 1.36 -3.07
C VAL A 150 -13.46 1.29 -2.48
N LEU A 151 -14.47 1.53 -3.30
CA LEU A 151 -15.88 1.37 -2.95
C LEU A 151 -16.44 0.07 -3.53
N TYR A 152 -16.87 -0.85 -2.68
CA TYR A 152 -17.69 -2.00 -3.02
C TYR A 152 -19.17 -1.62 -2.88
N PHE A 153 -20.00 -1.94 -3.86
CA PHE A 153 -21.42 -1.64 -3.81
C PHE A 153 -22.31 -2.85 -4.15
N ASN A 154 -23.37 -3.04 -3.40
CA ASN A 154 -24.33 -4.13 -3.59
C ASN A 154 -25.30 -3.75 -4.69
N LYS A 155 -25.23 -4.40 -5.85
CA LYS A 155 -26.04 -4.10 -7.04
C LYS A 155 -27.53 -4.37 -6.80
N ASP A 156 -27.90 -5.35 -5.97
CA ASP A 156 -29.29 -5.68 -5.70
C ASP A 156 -29.96 -4.59 -4.85
N ILE A 157 -29.24 -4.05 -3.83
CA ILE A 157 -29.73 -2.91 -3.04
C ILE A 157 -29.83 -1.67 -3.93
N PHE A 158 -28.84 -1.42 -4.80
CA PHE A 158 -28.85 -0.31 -5.76
C PHE A 158 -30.05 -0.40 -6.69
N THR A 159 -30.29 -1.56 -7.31
CA THR A 159 -31.41 -1.81 -8.21
C THR A 159 -32.76 -1.62 -7.50
N LYS A 160 -32.93 -2.16 -6.29
CA LYS A 160 -34.12 -2.00 -5.47
C LYS A 160 -34.44 -0.53 -5.18
N ASN A 161 -33.44 0.31 -5.08
CA ASN A 161 -33.58 1.75 -4.83
C ASN A 161 -33.50 2.61 -6.10
N LEU A 162 -33.60 2.01 -7.30
CA LEU A 162 -33.52 2.70 -8.59
C LEU A 162 -32.25 3.56 -8.73
N VAL A 163 -31.09 3.01 -8.29
CA VAL A 163 -29.78 3.63 -8.42
C VAL A 163 -28.98 2.84 -9.45
N THR A 164 -28.54 3.50 -10.52
CA THR A 164 -27.86 2.86 -11.65
C THR A 164 -26.34 2.93 -11.58
N MET A 165 -25.80 3.93 -10.88
CA MET A 165 -24.35 4.18 -10.83
C MET A 165 -23.88 4.39 -9.39
N PRO A 166 -22.66 3.93 -9.05
CA PRO A 166 -22.03 4.24 -7.79
C PRO A 166 -21.68 5.74 -7.69
N PRO A 167 -21.57 6.29 -6.46
CA PRO A 167 -21.27 7.70 -6.23
C PRO A 167 -19.82 8.02 -6.64
N LYS A 168 -19.60 9.18 -7.24
CA LYS A 168 -18.29 9.74 -7.60
C LYS A 168 -17.80 10.78 -6.60
N THR A 169 -18.72 11.35 -5.82
CA THR A 169 -18.40 12.35 -4.79
C THR A 169 -18.96 11.94 -3.43
N TRP A 170 -18.39 12.50 -2.37
CA TRP A 170 -18.88 12.25 -1.01
C TRP A 170 -20.30 12.78 -0.78
N ASN A 171 -20.71 13.84 -1.49
CA ASN A 171 -22.10 14.31 -1.45
C ASN A 171 -23.05 13.30 -2.07
N GLU A 172 -22.69 12.72 -3.23
CA GLU A 172 -23.48 11.65 -3.84
C GLU A 172 -23.51 10.41 -2.93
N PHE A 173 -22.37 10.05 -2.30
CA PHE A 173 -22.27 8.94 -1.35
C PHE A 173 -23.20 9.13 -0.15
N LEU A 174 -23.20 10.33 0.45
CA LEU A 174 -24.09 10.67 1.57
C LEU A 174 -25.58 10.53 1.19
N ASN A 175 -25.96 11.12 0.05
CA ASN A 175 -27.35 11.05 -0.44
C ASN A 175 -27.80 9.62 -0.71
N LEU A 176 -26.93 8.80 -1.30
CA LEU A 176 -27.22 7.39 -1.54
C LEU A 176 -27.26 6.58 -0.25
N ALA A 177 -26.38 6.85 0.71
CA ALA A 177 -26.42 6.21 2.02
C ALA A 177 -27.74 6.46 2.74
N GLN A 178 -28.21 7.70 2.75
CA GLN A 178 -29.52 8.05 3.33
C GLN A 178 -30.66 7.32 2.61
N LYS A 179 -30.67 7.36 1.27
CA LYS A 179 -31.70 6.75 0.44
C LYS A 179 -31.82 5.24 0.63
N MET A 180 -30.69 4.55 0.78
CA MET A 180 -30.62 3.09 0.86
C MET A 180 -30.66 2.56 2.30
N THR A 181 -30.65 3.42 3.32
CA THR A 181 -30.80 2.99 4.71
C THR A 181 -32.27 2.74 5.01
N SER A 182 -32.60 1.55 5.51
CA SER A 182 -33.94 1.24 6.03
C SER A 182 -33.87 0.86 7.48
N LYS A 183 -34.90 1.29 8.24
CA LYS A 183 -35.03 1.05 9.68
C LYS A 183 -36.40 0.42 9.98
N ASP A 184 -36.46 -0.31 11.08
CA ASP A 184 -37.74 -0.80 11.63
C ASP A 184 -38.50 0.31 12.39
N SER A 185 -39.69 -0.01 12.92
CA SER A 185 -40.50 0.91 13.71
C SER A 185 -39.82 1.36 15.02
N SER A 186 -38.83 0.62 15.51
CA SER A 186 -38.04 0.94 16.70
C SER A 186 -36.78 1.74 16.39
N GLY A 187 -36.53 2.04 15.08
CA GLY A 187 -35.36 2.79 14.63
C GLY A 187 -34.09 1.93 14.43
N ASN A 188 -34.18 0.58 14.56
CA ASN A 188 -33.05 -0.29 14.29
C ASN A 188 -32.78 -0.37 12.77
N ILE A 189 -31.51 -0.35 12.40
CA ILE A 189 -31.10 -0.41 10.99
C ILE A 189 -31.28 -1.86 10.49
N LEU A 190 -32.15 -2.06 9.51
CA LEU A 190 -32.38 -3.34 8.83
C LEU A 190 -31.46 -3.53 7.62
N VAL A 191 -31.28 -2.47 6.83
CA VAL A 191 -30.32 -2.37 5.73
C VAL A 191 -29.57 -1.07 5.92
N SER A 192 -28.26 -1.16 5.88
CA SER A 192 -27.37 -0.01 6.01
C SER A 192 -27.00 0.53 4.62
N GLY A 193 -27.07 1.85 4.44
CA GLY A 193 -26.59 2.50 3.22
C GLY A 193 -25.07 2.57 3.13
N ALA A 194 -24.41 2.85 4.28
CA ALA A 194 -22.95 2.93 4.34
C ALA A 194 -22.45 2.67 5.77
N ALA A 195 -21.25 2.09 5.89
CA ALA A 195 -20.58 1.80 7.16
C ALA A 195 -19.48 2.82 7.43
N LEU A 196 -19.77 3.84 8.23
CA LEU A 196 -18.85 4.89 8.69
C LEU A 196 -19.20 5.29 10.13
N GLY A 197 -18.29 6.02 10.77
CA GLY A 197 -18.52 6.66 12.07
C GLY A 197 -18.17 5.82 13.29
N ARG A 198 -17.76 4.57 13.13
CA ARG A 198 -17.29 3.70 14.22
C ARG A 198 -15.94 3.06 13.84
N ALA A 199 -15.17 2.70 14.86
CA ALA A 199 -13.96 1.90 14.66
C ALA A 199 -14.09 0.49 15.27
N SER A 200 -15.06 0.29 16.16
CA SER A 200 -15.26 -1.00 16.86
C SER A 200 -15.73 -2.12 15.93
N ASN A 201 -16.53 -1.80 14.92
CA ASN A 201 -17.09 -2.76 13.95
C ASN A 201 -16.91 -2.34 12.48
N ILE A 202 -15.91 -1.51 12.20
CA ILE A 202 -15.45 -1.17 10.84
C ILE A 202 -13.94 -1.40 10.81
N ASN A 203 -13.50 -2.50 10.22
CA ASN A 203 -12.07 -2.87 10.20
C ASN A 203 -11.21 -1.81 9.52
N ASN A 204 -11.71 -1.20 8.44
CA ASN A 204 -10.99 -0.22 7.64
C ASN A 204 -11.20 1.24 8.09
N ALA A 205 -11.76 1.47 9.29
CA ALA A 205 -12.14 2.80 9.77
C ALA A 205 -11.00 3.82 9.71
N THR A 206 -9.80 3.43 10.13
CA THR A 206 -8.60 4.29 10.12
C THR A 206 -8.12 4.58 8.71
N GLY A 207 -8.13 3.57 7.81
CA GLY A 207 -7.80 3.75 6.41
C GLY A 207 -8.78 4.68 5.68
N ILE A 208 -10.09 4.56 5.97
CA ILE A 208 -11.13 5.43 5.42
C ILE A 208 -10.92 6.87 5.91
N LEU A 209 -10.71 7.06 7.21
CA LEU A 209 -10.47 8.39 7.78
C LEU A 209 -9.19 9.02 7.23
N THR A 210 -8.13 8.23 7.07
CA THR A 210 -6.88 8.66 6.42
C THR A 210 -7.13 9.14 4.99
N ALA A 211 -7.94 8.42 4.20
CA ALA A 211 -8.31 8.87 2.86
C ALA A 211 -9.03 10.22 2.88
N LEU A 212 -9.99 10.40 3.80
CA LEU A 212 -10.70 11.67 3.97
C LEU A 212 -9.77 12.81 4.37
N PHE A 213 -8.82 12.58 5.29
CA PHE A 213 -7.80 13.55 5.65
C PHE A 213 -6.94 13.95 4.44
N LEU A 214 -6.42 12.97 3.70
CA LEU A 214 -5.58 13.23 2.52
C LEU A 214 -6.32 13.99 1.42
N GLN A 215 -7.60 13.66 1.18
CA GLN A 215 -8.45 14.35 0.22
C GLN A 215 -8.76 15.78 0.65
N ALA A 216 -8.95 16.02 1.95
CA ALA A 216 -9.15 17.35 2.50
C ALA A 216 -7.86 18.23 2.51
N GLY A 217 -6.72 17.65 2.08
CA GLY A 217 -5.43 18.33 2.11
C GLY A 217 -4.76 18.37 3.48
N GLU A 218 -5.30 17.59 4.43
CA GLU A 218 -4.71 17.48 5.78
C GLU A 218 -3.35 16.79 5.73
N LYS A 219 -2.38 17.36 6.43
CA LYS A 219 -1.08 16.73 6.66
C LYS A 219 -1.08 16.05 8.02
N ILE A 220 -0.86 14.74 8.07
CA ILE A 220 -0.82 14.00 9.33
C ILE A 220 0.54 14.19 10.01
N VAL A 221 1.62 14.12 9.22
CA VAL A 221 2.99 14.38 9.67
C VAL A 221 3.68 15.37 8.72
N ASN A 222 4.64 16.10 9.25
CA ASN A 222 5.53 16.96 8.45
C ASN A 222 6.76 16.16 7.93
N GLU A 223 7.63 16.82 7.18
CA GLU A 223 8.85 16.23 6.62
C GLU A 223 9.82 15.69 7.69
N LYS A 224 9.73 16.20 8.93
CA LYS A 224 10.55 15.73 10.08
C LYS A 224 9.89 14.59 10.84
N GLY A 225 8.73 14.09 10.39
CA GLY A 225 7.98 13.02 11.05
C GLY A 225 7.20 13.46 12.31
N ALA A 226 7.15 14.76 12.61
CA ALA A 226 6.32 15.28 13.70
C ALA A 226 4.86 15.42 13.21
N THR A 227 3.88 15.08 14.08
CA THR A 227 2.47 15.23 13.70
C THR A 227 2.06 16.69 13.65
N VAL A 228 1.34 17.03 12.59
CA VAL A 228 0.70 18.32 12.35
C VAL A 228 -0.81 18.18 12.17
N LEU A 229 -1.34 17.02 12.54
CA LEU A 229 -2.76 16.70 12.46
C LEU A 229 -3.61 17.79 13.12
N GLY A 230 -4.57 18.35 12.38
CA GLY A 230 -5.49 19.38 12.84
C GLY A 230 -4.85 20.78 12.93
N ASP A 231 -3.65 21.00 12.43
CA ASP A 231 -3.11 22.36 12.29
C ASP A 231 -3.82 23.12 11.17
N LEU A 232 -3.98 24.43 11.34
CA LEU A 232 -4.46 25.27 10.25
C LEU A 232 -3.38 25.34 9.16
N PRO A 233 -3.75 25.26 7.89
CA PRO A 233 -2.83 25.50 6.79
C PRO A 233 -2.23 26.91 6.91
N GLN A 234 -0.90 27.04 6.83
CA GLN A 234 -0.17 28.29 7.10
C GLN A 234 -0.55 29.44 6.16
N ASP A 235 -1.05 29.13 4.96
CA ASP A 235 -1.34 30.11 3.90
C ASP A 235 -2.85 30.34 3.67
N SER A 236 -3.70 29.85 4.57
CA SER A 236 -5.15 29.94 4.38
C SER A 236 -5.80 30.86 5.39
N ASN A 237 -6.71 31.74 4.92
CA ASN A 237 -7.72 32.39 5.75
C ASN A 237 -8.80 31.41 6.25
N ALA A 238 -8.54 30.09 6.19
CA ALA A 238 -9.49 29.07 6.56
C ALA A 238 -9.75 29.12 8.07
N GLN A 239 -11.01 29.36 8.42
CA GLN A 239 -11.49 29.31 9.81
C GLN A 239 -11.75 27.87 10.27
N VAL A 240 -11.80 26.90 9.33
CA VAL A 240 -12.13 25.50 9.59
C VAL A 240 -10.93 24.63 9.28
N ARG A 241 -10.62 23.72 10.18
CA ARG A 241 -9.52 22.75 10.03
C ARG A 241 -9.97 21.60 9.13
N PRO A 242 -9.21 21.23 8.09
CA PRO A 242 -9.57 20.12 7.20
C PRO A 242 -9.83 18.80 7.95
N ALA A 243 -9.02 18.52 8.99
CA ALA A 243 -9.21 17.35 9.82
C ALA A 243 -10.57 17.32 10.56
N GLU A 244 -11.06 18.47 11.04
CA GLU A 244 -12.35 18.56 11.72
C GLU A 244 -13.51 18.26 10.75
N GLU A 245 -13.46 18.77 9.52
CA GLU A 245 -14.50 18.51 8.51
C GLU A 245 -14.52 17.03 8.08
N ALA A 246 -13.35 16.46 7.81
CA ALA A 246 -13.22 15.06 7.44
C ALA A 246 -13.71 14.12 8.56
N LEU A 247 -13.32 14.40 9.81
CA LEU A 247 -13.76 13.61 10.96
C LEU A 247 -15.26 13.78 11.23
N ARG A 248 -15.81 14.99 11.05
CA ARG A 248 -17.24 15.25 11.17
C ARG A 248 -18.04 14.46 10.14
N PHE A 249 -17.64 14.56 8.87
CA PHE A 249 -18.28 13.77 7.80
C PHE A 249 -18.27 12.28 8.15
N PHE A 250 -17.13 11.75 8.58
CA PHE A 250 -17.01 10.33 8.96
C PHE A 250 -17.95 9.97 10.14
N ALA A 251 -17.99 10.80 11.19
CA ALA A 251 -18.72 10.51 12.42
C ALA A 251 -20.25 10.63 12.28
N ASP A 252 -20.75 11.49 11.38
CA ASP A 252 -22.19 11.74 11.21
C ASP A 252 -22.96 10.48 10.80
N PHE A 253 -22.32 9.51 10.15
CA PHE A 253 -22.95 8.25 9.77
C PHE A 253 -23.30 7.31 10.93
N ALA A 254 -22.68 7.47 12.09
CA ALA A 254 -23.00 6.72 13.30
C ALA A 254 -23.75 7.56 14.35
N ASN A 255 -24.02 8.83 14.07
CA ASN A 255 -24.70 9.73 15.00
C ASN A 255 -26.23 9.62 14.84
N PRO A 256 -26.97 9.13 15.88
CA PRO A 256 -28.41 8.92 15.79
C PRO A 256 -29.23 10.21 15.60
N THR A 257 -28.65 11.39 15.89
CA THR A 257 -29.34 12.68 15.69
C THR A 257 -29.22 13.22 14.28
N LYS A 258 -28.40 12.57 13.44
CA LYS A 258 -28.14 13.00 12.06
C LYS A 258 -28.94 12.20 11.04
N THR A 259 -29.40 12.89 10.00
CA THR A 259 -30.07 12.24 8.86
C THR A 259 -29.13 11.29 8.09
N ALA A 260 -27.83 11.52 8.18
CA ALA A 260 -26.80 10.66 7.62
C ALA A 260 -26.67 9.30 8.31
N GLN A 261 -27.31 9.11 9.48
CA GLN A 261 -27.14 7.88 10.24
C GLN A 261 -27.55 6.63 9.44
N SER A 262 -26.54 5.83 9.12
CA SER A 262 -26.70 4.56 8.43
C SER A 262 -25.94 3.42 9.12
N TRP A 263 -25.20 3.70 10.20
CA TRP A 263 -24.39 2.72 10.93
C TRP A 263 -24.60 2.82 12.43
N SER A 264 -24.32 1.72 13.13
CA SER A 264 -24.33 1.68 14.60
C SER A 264 -23.44 0.57 15.14
N ALA A 265 -23.08 0.64 16.43
CA ALA A 265 -22.33 -0.39 17.12
C ALA A 265 -23.09 -1.73 17.28
N ALA A 266 -24.41 -1.72 17.10
CA ALA A 266 -25.24 -2.93 17.20
C ALA A 266 -25.17 -3.81 15.94
N LEU A 267 -24.67 -3.27 14.82
CA LEU A 267 -24.49 -4.03 13.58
C LEU A 267 -23.25 -4.95 13.69
N PRO A 268 -23.24 -6.09 12.96
CA PRO A 268 -22.04 -6.89 12.80
C PRO A 268 -20.92 -6.08 12.15
N GLU A 269 -19.72 -6.68 12.04
CA GLU A 269 -18.60 -6.06 11.33
C GLU A 269 -19.00 -5.69 9.88
N ALA A 270 -18.48 -4.57 9.37
CA ALA A 270 -18.93 -3.95 8.12
C ALA A 270 -18.82 -4.89 6.90
N ARG A 271 -17.68 -5.59 6.74
CA ARG A 271 -17.48 -6.55 5.65
C ARG A 271 -18.43 -7.73 5.77
N ASP A 272 -18.71 -8.18 6.99
CA ASP A 272 -19.67 -9.28 7.25
C ASP A 272 -21.09 -8.84 6.94
N THR A 273 -21.45 -7.61 7.28
CA THR A 273 -22.73 -7.00 6.91
C THR A 273 -22.88 -6.86 5.39
N PHE A 274 -21.78 -6.49 4.69
CA PHE A 274 -21.75 -6.38 3.23
C PHE A 274 -21.88 -7.76 2.57
N THR A 275 -21.10 -8.74 3.00
CA THR A 275 -21.18 -10.11 2.45
C THR A 275 -22.49 -10.79 2.78
N GLY A 276 -23.14 -10.40 3.89
CA GLY A 276 -24.51 -10.81 4.24
C GLY A 276 -25.63 -10.11 3.45
N GLY A 277 -25.30 -9.22 2.50
CA GLY A 277 -26.24 -8.52 1.66
C GLY A 277 -27.07 -7.42 2.35
N LYS A 278 -26.64 -6.96 3.53
CA LYS A 278 -27.34 -5.95 4.36
C LYS A 278 -26.66 -4.58 4.39
N LEU A 279 -25.58 -4.38 3.61
CA LEU A 279 -24.87 -3.11 3.46
C LEU A 279 -24.82 -2.74 1.98
N ALA A 280 -25.24 -1.51 1.63
CA ALA A 280 -25.28 -1.06 0.24
C ALA A 280 -23.89 -0.66 -0.28
N MET A 281 -23.12 0.06 0.54
CA MET A 281 -21.81 0.62 0.19
C MET A 281 -20.79 0.28 1.28
N TYR A 282 -19.76 -0.46 0.90
CA TYR A 282 -18.65 -0.87 1.77
C TYR A 282 -17.34 -0.27 1.26
N LEU A 283 -16.62 0.43 2.11
CA LEU A 283 -15.29 0.95 1.81
C LEU A 283 -14.25 -0.07 2.30
N GLY A 284 -13.58 -0.71 1.36
CA GLY A 284 -12.61 -1.77 1.64
C GLY A 284 -11.38 -1.67 0.74
N PHE A 285 -10.32 -2.36 1.12
CA PHE A 285 -9.12 -2.41 0.29
C PHE A 285 -9.31 -3.34 -0.91
N SER A 286 -8.61 -3.07 -2.01
CA SER A 286 -8.69 -3.87 -3.24
C SER A 286 -8.37 -5.35 -3.01
N GLY A 287 -7.44 -5.66 -2.09
CA GLY A 287 -7.10 -7.01 -1.68
C GLY A 287 -8.22 -7.80 -0.98
N GLU A 288 -9.31 -7.15 -0.57
CA GLU A 288 -10.47 -7.81 0.04
C GLU A 288 -11.43 -8.43 -0.99
N TYR A 289 -11.25 -8.14 -2.29
CA TYR A 289 -12.15 -8.61 -3.34
C TYR A 289 -12.35 -10.13 -3.33
N ASP A 290 -11.25 -10.89 -3.31
CA ASP A 290 -11.30 -12.35 -3.32
C ASP A 290 -11.92 -12.92 -2.04
N LEU A 291 -11.67 -12.27 -0.90
CA LEU A 291 -12.26 -12.64 0.38
C LEU A 291 -13.78 -12.42 0.39
N ILE A 292 -14.25 -11.27 -0.11
CA ILE A 292 -15.69 -10.97 -0.25
C ILE A 292 -16.35 -12.01 -1.16
N ARG A 293 -15.73 -12.29 -2.31
CA ARG A 293 -16.21 -13.24 -3.30
C ARG A 293 -16.27 -14.67 -2.77
N SER A 294 -15.24 -15.10 -2.04
CA SER A 294 -15.19 -16.46 -1.45
C SER A 294 -16.20 -16.62 -0.30
N LYS A 295 -16.42 -15.57 0.49
CA LYS A 295 -17.35 -15.60 1.62
C LYS A 295 -18.82 -15.67 1.19
N ASN A 296 -19.17 -15.00 0.09
CA ASN A 296 -20.49 -15.11 -0.53
C ASN A 296 -20.40 -15.08 -2.06
N PRO A 297 -20.28 -16.24 -2.73
CA PRO A 297 -20.18 -16.33 -4.18
C PRO A 297 -21.43 -15.80 -4.92
N HIS A 298 -22.58 -15.75 -4.24
CA HIS A 298 -23.86 -15.30 -4.79
C HIS A 298 -24.11 -13.80 -4.61
N LEU A 299 -23.24 -13.09 -3.87
CA LEU A 299 -23.39 -11.64 -3.70
C LEU A 299 -23.18 -10.94 -5.03
N ASN A 300 -24.22 -10.24 -5.49
CA ASN A 300 -24.15 -9.43 -6.71
C ASN A 300 -23.61 -8.04 -6.36
N PHE A 301 -22.30 -7.86 -6.53
CA PHE A 301 -21.64 -6.60 -6.19
C PHE A 301 -20.77 -6.07 -7.33
N GLY A 302 -20.42 -4.82 -7.23
CA GLY A 302 -19.47 -4.14 -8.09
C GLY A 302 -18.41 -3.41 -7.29
N VAL A 303 -17.38 -2.94 -8.00
CA VAL A 303 -16.32 -2.11 -7.45
C VAL A 303 -16.31 -0.77 -8.19
N SER A 304 -16.00 0.30 -7.47
CA SER A 304 -15.82 1.65 -8.01
C SER A 304 -14.64 2.31 -7.31
N ALA A 305 -14.04 3.31 -7.95
CA ALA A 305 -13.08 4.18 -7.29
C ALA A 305 -13.69 4.84 -6.05
N LEU A 306 -12.83 5.21 -5.09
CA LEU A 306 -13.26 5.92 -3.89
C LEU A 306 -13.90 7.26 -4.28
N PRO A 307 -15.05 7.67 -3.67
CA PRO A 307 -15.61 8.99 -3.88
C PRO A 307 -14.60 10.10 -3.58
N GLN A 308 -14.69 11.21 -4.30
CA GLN A 308 -13.82 12.38 -4.14
C GLN A 308 -14.60 13.58 -3.59
N LEU A 309 -13.91 14.65 -3.18
CA LEU A 309 -14.56 15.89 -2.71
C LEU A 309 -15.37 16.58 -3.81
N SER A 310 -14.87 16.58 -5.04
CA SER A 310 -15.56 17.03 -6.24
C SER A 310 -15.18 16.18 -7.45
N LYS A 311 -15.92 16.33 -8.56
CA LYS A 311 -15.63 15.60 -9.81
C LYS A 311 -14.36 16.08 -10.51
N GLU A 312 -13.97 17.33 -10.25
CA GLU A 312 -12.80 18.00 -10.81
C GLU A 312 -11.55 17.80 -9.95
N ALA A 313 -11.71 17.29 -8.72
CA ALA A 313 -10.58 17.05 -7.82
C ALA A 313 -9.65 15.98 -8.40
N ARG A 314 -8.33 16.18 -8.25
CA ARG A 314 -7.36 15.12 -8.52
C ARG A 314 -7.69 13.92 -7.62
N PRO A 315 -7.89 12.73 -8.18
CA PRO A 315 -8.26 11.56 -7.37
C PRO A 315 -7.18 11.23 -6.33
N ILE A 316 -7.62 10.98 -5.10
CA ILE A 316 -6.77 10.55 -3.99
C ILE A 316 -7.46 9.40 -3.27
N THR A 317 -6.71 8.34 -3.00
CA THR A 317 -7.09 7.25 -2.10
C THR A 317 -5.96 6.92 -1.13
N SER A 318 -6.29 6.28 -0.02
CA SER A 318 -5.32 5.71 0.92
C SER A 318 -5.02 4.25 0.60
N GLY A 319 -3.92 3.75 1.12
CA GLY A 319 -3.53 2.35 0.99
C GLY A 319 -2.03 2.18 1.17
N GLN A 320 -1.49 1.11 0.61
CA GLN A 320 -0.07 0.79 0.73
C GLN A 320 0.46 0.10 -0.52
N LEU A 321 1.76 0.24 -0.73
CA LEU A 321 2.52 -0.55 -1.69
C LEU A 321 3.29 -1.64 -0.96
N PHE A 322 3.44 -2.75 -1.62
CA PHE A 322 4.29 -3.86 -1.23
C PHE A 322 5.46 -3.94 -2.20
N ALA A 323 6.68 -3.80 -1.71
CA ALA A 323 7.88 -3.81 -2.53
C ALA A 323 8.79 -4.99 -2.18
N LEU A 324 9.56 -5.43 -3.13
CA LEU A 324 10.66 -6.34 -2.88
C LEU A 324 11.84 -5.54 -2.33
N SER A 325 12.18 -5.80 -1.08
CA SER A 325 13.27 -5.18 -0.35
C SER A 325 14.27 -6.23 0.11
N VAL A 326 15.51 -5.84 0.23
CA VAL A 326 16.61 -6.72 0.68
C VAL A 326 17.04 -6.28 2.07
N PRO A 327 16.95 -7.14 3.09
CA PRO A 327 17.47 -6.84 4.41
C PRO A 327 18.98 -6.56 4.39
N MET A 328 19.45 -5.62 5.19
CA MET A 328 20.88 -5.32 5.36
C MET A 328 21.66 -6.54 5.87
N ALA A 329 21.01 -7.40 6.64
CA ALA A 329 21.57 -8.64 7.18
C ALA A 329 21.67 -9.80 6.16
N SER A 330 21.12 -9.64 4.93
CA SER A 330 21.28 -10.65 3.88
C SER A 330 22.74 -10.82 3.48
N LYS A 331 23.13 -12.06 3.30
CA LYS A 331 24.49 -12.43 2.81
C LYS A 331 24.55 -12.47 1.28
N ASN A 332 23.40 -12.42 0.61
CA ASN A 332 23.24 -12.58 -0.85
C ASN A 332 22.67 -11.31 -1.51
N GLN A 333 22.98 -10.09 -1.01
CA GLN A 333 22.30 -8.85 -1.40
C GLN A 333 22.26 -8.62 -2.91
N ASN A 334 23.39 -8.79 -3.64
CA ASN A 334 23.43 -8.58 -5.08
C ASN A 334 22.49 -9.53 -5.85
N LEU A 335 22.48 -10.82 -5.48
CA LEU A 335 21.61 -11.81 -6.08
C LEU A 335 20.15 -11.56 -5.72
N ALA A 336 19.85 -11.16 -4.48
CA ALA A 336 18.51 -10.78 -4.02
C ALA A 336 17.97 -9.57 -4.80
N TRP A 337 18.76 -8.53 -5.00
CA TRP A 337 18.38 -7.37 -5.83
C TRP A 337 18.18 -7.74 -7.29
N SER A 338 18.98 -8.66 -7.84
CA SER A 338 18.80 -9.18 -9.19
C SER A 338 17.47 -9.92 -9.33
N LEU A 339 17.11 -10.74 -8.33
CA LEU A 339 15.80 -11.40 -8.29
C LEU A 339 14.66 -10.38 -8.14
N ALA A 340 14.81 -9.37 -7.27
CA ALA A 340 13.82 -8.32 -7.09
C ALA A 340 13.54 -7.56 -8.40
N LYS A 341 14.60 -7.17 -9.13
CA LYS A 341 14.49 -6.54 -10.44
C LYS A 341 13.77 -7.44 -11.44
N PHE A 342 14.11 -8.72 -11.49
CA PHE A 342 13.48 -9.68 -12.39
C PHE A 342 11.99 -9.84 -12.09
N LEU A 343 11.61 -10.06 -10.83
CA LEU A 343 10.21 -10.25 -10.41
C LEU A 343 9.34 -9.02 -10.64
N THR A 344 9.93 -7.83 -10.67
CA THR A 344 9.24 -6.57 -10.93
C THR A 344 9.36 -6.08 -12.37
N ALA A 345 10.01 -6.84 -13.26
CA ALA A 345 10.03 -6.55 -14.68
C ALA A 345 8.61 -6.60 -15.28
N SER A 346 8.34 -5.79 -16.31
CA SER A 346 6.99 -5.60 -16.88
C SER A 346 6.25 -6.91 -17.15
N LYS A 347 6.88 -7.84 -17.89
CA LYS A 347 6.30 -9.15 -18.23
C LYS A 347 5.94 -9.97 -16.98
N ILE A 348 6.86 -10.06 -16.02
CA ILE A 348 6.67 -10.87 -14.80
C ILE A 348 5.64 -10.22 -13.89
N SER A 349 5.69 -8.90 -13.75
CA SER A 349 4.72 -8.12 -12.99
C SER A 349 3.29 -8.27 -13.54
N ALA A 350 3.13 -8.31 -14.86
CA ALA A 350 1.83 -8.58 -15.50
C ALA A 350 1.35 -10.01 -15.22
N LEU A 351 2.22 -11.02 -15.26
CA LEU A 351 1.88 -12.41 -14.92
C LEU A 351 1.48 -12.56 -13.45
N PHE A 352 2.22 -11.92 -12.54
CA PHE A 352 1.89 -11.89 -11.12
C PHE A 352 0.50 -11.30 -10.88
N ALA A 353 0.22 -10.15 -11.47
CA ALA A 353 -1.07 -9.49 -11.35
C ALA A 353 -2.22 -10.25 -12.03
N ALA A 354 -1.94 -11.08 -13.04
CA ALA A 354 -2.95 -11.94 -13.68
C ALA A 354 -3.38 -13.10 -12.77
N SER A 355 -2.47 -13.61 -11.94
CA SER A 355 -2.73 -14.75 -11.04
C SER A 355 -3.56 -14.38 -9.79
N LYS A 356 -3.70 -13.09 -9.49
CA LYS A 356 -4.45 -12.53 -8.36
C LYS A 356 -5.24 -11.30 -8.81
N ASN A 357 -6.22 -10.87 -8.00
CA ASN A 357 -6.90 -9.58 -8.21
C ASN A 357 -6.07 -8.38 -7.69
N ASN A 358 -4.77 -8.53 -7.61
CA ASN A 358 -3.85 -7.44 -7.36
C ASN A 358 -3.50 -6.71 -8.67
N VAL A 359 -3.09 -5.46 -8.58
CA VAL A 359 -2.58 -4.71 -9.73
C VAL A 359 -1.12 -4.35 -9.53
N SER A 360 -0.38 -4.41 -10.62
CA SER A 360 1.00 -3.92 -10.63
C SER A 360 1.02 -2.40 -10.51
N PRO A 361 1.91 -1.82 -9.72
CA PRO A 361 2.12 -0.39 -9.67
C PRO A 361 2.96 0.15 -10.84
N ARG A 362 3.28 -0.69 -11.83
CA ARG A 362 4.00 -0.27 -13.03
C ARG A 362 3.09 0.43 -14.02
N ARG A 363 3.50 1.62 -14.45
CA ARG A 363 2.74 2.45 -15.41
C ARG A 363 2.54 1.78 -16.77
N ASP A 364 3.52 1.01 -17.24
CA ASP A 364 3.48 0.29 -18.53
C ASP A 364 2.60 -0.97 -18.49
N VAL A 365 2.26 -1.48 -17.30
CA VAL A 365 1.38 -2.63 -17.11
C VAL A 365 -0.08 -2.21 -16.89
N LEU A 366 -0.33 -1.05 -16.26
CA LEU A 366 -1.69 -0.58 -15.92
C LEU A 366 -2.67 -0.57 -17.10
N PRO A 367 -2.31 -0.16 -18.34
CA PRO A 367 -3.23 -0.17 -19.48
C PRO A 367 -3.76 -1.57 -19.84
N SER A 368 -3.03 -2.63 -19.51
CA SER A 368 -3.44 -4.01 -19.80
C SER A 368 -4.71 -4.43 -19.05
N TYR A 369 -5.10 -3.70 -17.99
CA TYR A 369 -6.30 -4.00 -17.19
C TYR A 369 -7.59 -3.39 -17.73
N SER A 370 -7.55 -2.59 -18.81
CA SER A 370 -8.70 -1.85 -19.34
C SER A 370 -9.89 -2.73 -19.77
N GLY A 371 -9.64 -4.00 -20.10
CA GLY A 371 -10.68 -4.97 -20.44
C GLY A 371 -11.35 -5.66 -19.25
N ASP A 372 -10.86 -5.49 -18.03
CA ASP A 372 -11.39 -6.09 -16.81
C ASP A 372 -12.04 -5.00 -15.96
N SER A 373 -13.35 -5.13 -15.72
CA SER A 373 -14.15 -4.13 -15.00
C SER A 373 -13.74 -3.93 -13.53
N VAL A 374 -13.08 -4.90 -12.92
CA VAL A 374 -12.59 -4.82 -11.53
C VAL A 374 -11.14 -4.33 -11.50
N LYS A 375 -10.28 -4.96 -12.29
CA LYS A 375 -8.85 -4.59 -12.32
C LYS A 375 -8.62 -3.18 -12.88
N SER A 376 -9.48 -2.70 -13.80
CA SER A 376 -9.41 -1.30 -14.26
C SER A 376 -9.66 -0.30 -13.12
N VAL A 377 -10.62 -0.58 -12.24
CA VAL A 377 -10.86 0.26 -11.05
C VAL A 377 -9.67 0.21 -10.09
N PHE A 378 -9.09 -0.96 -9.86
CA PHE A 378 -7.91 -1.08 -9.02
C PHE A 378 -6.70 -0.36 -9.62
N ALA A 379 -6.54 -0.41 -10.95
CA ALA A 379 -5.50 0.33 -11.66
C ALA A 379 -5.67 1.86 -11.56
N GLU A 380 -6.90 2.37 -11.69
CA GLU A 380 -7.21 3.78 -11.42
C GLU A 380 -6.91 4.16 -9.97
N SER A 381 -7.30 3.30 -9.03
CA SER A 381 -7.10 3.56 -7.60
C SER A 381 -5.63 3.56 -7.21
N ILE A 382 -4.79 2.68 -7.79
CA ILE A 382 -3.35 2.68 -7.50
C ILE A 382 -2.64 3.92 -8.07
N LEU A 383 -3.12 4.50 -9.17
CA LEU A 383 -2.64 5.79 -9.68
C LEU A 383 -2.98 6.96 -8.74
N ALA A 384 -4.11 6.85 -8.03
CA ALA A 384 -4.58 7.83 -7.05
C ALA A 384 -4.02 7.62 -5.65
N LEU A 385 -3.24 6.54 -5.43
CA LEU A 385 -2.74 6.17 -4.12
C LEU A 385 -1.79 7.21 -3.55
N LYS A 386 -2.10 7.70 -2.35
CA LYS A 386 -1.19 8.47 -1.50
C LYS A 386 -0.84 7.69 -0.23
N ILE A 387 0.44 7.66 0.07
CA ILE A 387 1.00 7.05 1.28
C ILE A 387 1.52 8.18 2.16
N TRP A 388 1.15 8.19 3.43
CA TRP A 388 1.77 9.08 4.40
C TRP A 388 2.86 8.33 5.19
N ASN A 389 3.90 9.05 5.59
CA ASN A 389 5.04 8.48 6.30
C ASN A 389 4.67 8.22 7.76
N ASP A 390 4.01 7.10 8.01
CA ASP A 390 3.59 6.69 9.34
C ASP A 390 4.81 6.27 10.19
N PRO A 391 5.08 6.96 11.32
CA PRO A 391 6.22 6.62 12.16
C PRO A 391 6.06 5.29 12.90
N ASP A 392 4.83 4.89 13.23
CA ASP A 392 4.49 3.62 13.87
C ASP A 392 3.03 3.23 13.56
N PRO A 393 2.78 2.38 12.55
CA PRO A 393 1.44 2.06 12.07
C PRO A 393 0.52 1.46 13.14
N VAL A 394 1.05 0.60 14.02
CA VAL A 394 0.26 -0.03 15.08
C VAL A 394 -0.23 1.02 16.09
N ARG A 395 0.68 1.90 16.49
CA ARG A 395 0.36 3.01 17.41
C ARG A 395 -0.60 4.01 16.76
N SER A 396 -0.34 4.38 15.51
CA SER A 396 -1.17 5.31 14.74
C SER A 396 -2.59 4.79 14.59
N GLU A 397 -2.76 3.51 14.26
CA GLU A 397 -4.07 2.86 14.21
C GLU A 397 -4.79 2.94 15.55
N GLY A 398 -4.12 2.61 16.66
CA GLY A 398 -4.69 2.68 18.01
C GLY A 398 -5.13 4.10 18.40
N ILE A 399 -4.34 5.13 18.03
CA ILE A 399 -4.68 6.53 18.28
C ILE A 399 -5.91 6.95 17.48
N LEU A 400 -5.94 6.67 16.17
CA LEU A 400 -7.07 7.03 15.30
C LEU A 400 -8.36 6.27 15.69
N ARG A 401 -8.28 4.98 16.02
CA ARG A 401 -9.42 4.20 16.52
C ARG A 401 -9.97 4.81 17.82
N THR A 402 -9.10 5.18 18.75
CA THR A 402 -9.52 5.84 20.01
C THR A 402 -10.20 7.18 19.72
N MET A 403 -9.64 7.99 18.81
CA MET A 403 -10.22 9.27 18.42
C MET A 403 -11.65 9.10 17.86
N ILE A 404 -11.84 8.13 16.98
CA ILE A 404 -13.16 7.82 16.38
C ILE A 404 -14.16 7.39 17.49
N GLU A 405 -13.78 6.45 18.36
CA GLU A 405 -14.68 5.90 19.38
C GLU A 405 -15.00 6.91 20.49
N ASP A 406 -14.03 7.71 20.95
CA ASP A 406 -14.28 8.76 21.93
C ASP A 406 -15.29 9.80 21.42
N LEU A 407 -15.21 10.12 20.12
CA LEU A 407 -16.18 11.00 19.50
C LEU A 407 -17.56 10.33 19.37
N ALA A 408 -17.62 9.10 18.86
CA ALA A 408 -18.87 8.36 18.68
C ALA A 408 -19.61 8.06 19.99
N LEU A 409 -18.88 7.98 21.11
CA LEU A 409 -19.42 7.82 22.46
C LEU A 409 -19.71 9.14 23.17
N GLY A 410 -19.48 10.30 22.53
CA GLY A 410 -19.69 11.62 23.13
C GLY A 410 -18.70 11.97 24.27
N LYS A 411 -17.57 11.25 24.37
CA LYS A 411 -16.53 11.49 25.40
C LYS A 411 -15.62 12.67 25.07
N SER A 412 -15.64 13.14 23.83
CA SER A 412 -14.82 14.25 23.35
C SER A 412 -15.60 15.09 22.36
N THR A 413 -15.33 16.39 22.33
CA THR A 413 -15.72 17.23 21.19
C THR A 413 -14.84 16.89 20.00
N MET A 414 -15.22 17.35 18.79
CA MET A 414 -14.44 17.15 17.57
C MET A 414 -13.00 17.65 17.72
N ARG A 415 -12.86 18.87 18.22
CA ARG A 415 -11.55 19.52 18.45
C ARG A 415 -10.73 18.77 19.50
N ASP A 416 -11.33 18.44 20.65
CA ASP A 416 -10.62 17.72 21.72
C ASP A 416 -10.15 16.35 21.27
N ALA A 417 -10.93 15.65 20.43
CA ALA A 417 -10.56 14.34 19.90
C ALA A 417 -9.29 14.44 19.00
N ILE A 418 -9.23 15.46 18.13
CA ILE A 418 -8.07 15.71 17.27
C ILE A 418 -6.86 16.15 18.11
N ASP A 419 -7.04 17.10 19.03
CA ASP A 419 -5.95 17.62 19.87
C ASP A 419 -5.36 16.50 20.77
N LYS A 420 -6.20 15.60 21.33
CA LYS A 420 -5.76 14.42 22.08
C LYS A 420 -5.01 13.43 21.17
N ALA A 421 -5.49 13.19 19.95
CA ALA A 421 -4.81 12.33 18.98
C ALA A 421 -3.43 12.90 18.65
N LYS A 422 -3.36 14.20 18.32
CA LYS A 422 -2.11 14.91 18.07
C LYS A 422 -1.13 14.82 19.23
N ALA A 423 -1.60 15.04 20.47
CA ALA A 423 -0.77 14.92 21.66
C ALA A 423 -0.20 13.49 21.81
N LYS A 424 -1.03 12.45 21.58
CA LYS A 424 -0.59 11.05 21.62
C LYS A 424 0.42 10.72 20.51
N PHE A 425 0.27 11.23 19.30
CA PHE A 425 1.25 11.06 18.22
C PHE A 425 2.62 11.64 18.59
N ASN A 426 2.65 12.78 19.31
CA ASN A 426 3.88 13.47 19.72
C ASN A 426 4.54 12.89 20.99
N GLN A 427 3.85 12.02 21.74
CA GLN A 427 4.47 11.28 22.83
C GLN A 427 5.42 10.23 22.26
N ARG A 428 6.68 10.23 22.66
CA ARG A 428 7.69 9.24 22.26
C ARG A 428 7.58 7.97 23.09
#